data_079577270851283833c96bc95c2a0bf6
#
_entry.id   079577270851283833c96bc95c2a0bf6
#
_cell.length_a   1.000
_cell.length_b   1.000
_cell.length_c   1.000
_cell.angle_alpha   90.00
_cell.angle_beta   90.00
_cell.angle_gamma   90.00
#
_symmetry.space_group_name_H-M   'P 1'
#
loop_
_entity.id
_entity.type
_entity.pdbx_description
1 polymer ?
#
loop_
_entity_poly.entity_id
_entity_poly.type
_entity_poly.pdbx_seq_one_letter_code
_entity_poly.pdbx_strand_id
1 'polypeptide(L)'
;MTVKAAFDSYIAALVARDRTVLEEILSEDFRFTNTNARFLSKSERIKAVLENPVFESLQYRNVEYRPFTDSALVFAEFQYRGLEPTMLFFGRSTFVFAKQAEQWRLVAQHNSHVQVDGG
;
A
#
# COMPACT_ATOMS: atom_id res chain seq x y z
N MET A 1 19.06 -1.49 -1.69
CA MET A 1 17.76 -1.16 -2.32
C MET A 1 17.35 0.23 -1.91
N THR A 2 16.88 1.05 -2.83
CA THR A 2 16.35 2.38 -2.52
C THR A 2 14.92 2.28 -2.00
N VAL A 3 14.45 3.36 -1.34
CA VAL A 3 13.04 3.40 -0.91
C VAL A 3 12.09 3.33 -2.12
N LYS A 4 12.50 3.93 -3.25
CA LYS A 4 11.70 3.83 -4.48
C LYS A 4 11.54 2.37 -4.93
N ALA A 5 12.64 1.61 -4.92
CA ALA A 5 12.59 0.19 -5.28
C ALA A 5 11.74 -0.62 -4.30
N ALA A 6 11.82 -0.31 -3.00
CA ALA A 6 10.99 -0.96 -1.99
C ALA A 6 9.51 -0.64 -2.21
N PHE A 7 9.18 0.62 -2.48
CA PHE A 7 7.82 1.03 -2.78
C PHE A 7 7.29 0.31 -4.03
N ASP A 8 8.05 0.32 -5.12
CA ASP A 8 7.65 -0.34 -6.37
C ASP A 8 7.42 -1.83 -6.16
N SER A 9 8.27 -2.48 -5.37
CA SER A 9 8.14 -3.89 -5.02
C SER A 9 6.86 -4.16 -4.23
N TYR A 10 6.53 -3.30 -3.28
CA TYR A 10 5.31 -3.42 -2.50
C TYR A 10 4.07 -3.29 -3.39
N ILE A 11 4.02 -2.27 -4.26
CA ILE A 11 2.86 -2.07 -5.13
C ILE A 11 2.69 -3.25 -6.10
N ALA A 12 3.78 -3.74 -6.68
CA ALA A 12 3.73 -4.92 -7.54
C ALA A 12 3.20 -6.15 -6.78
N ALA A 13 3.59 -6.31 -5.51
CA ALA A 13 3.11 -7.40 -4.68
C ALA A 13 1.63 -7.30 -4.35
N LEU A 14 1.11 -6.08 -4.17
CA LEU A 14 -0.32 -5.87 -3.98
C LEU A 14 -1.11 -6.31 -5.21
N VAL A 15 -0.70 -5.85 -6.37
CA VAL A 15 -1.38 -6.15 -7.64
C VAL A 15 -1.34 -7.65 -7.95
N ALA A 16 -0.17 -8.28 -7.76
CA ALA A 16 0.03 -9.69 -8.00
C ALA A 16 -0.46 -10.58 -6.84
N ARG A 17 -0.82 -10.00 -5.72
CA ARG A 17 -1.18 -10.70 -4.49
C ARG A 17 -0.09 -11.70 -4.09
N ASP A 18 1.15 -11.20 -4.03
CA ASP A 18 2.36 -11.99 -3.78
C ASP A 18 2.65 -12.07 -2.29
N ARG A 19 2.24 -13.17 -1.66
CA ARG A 19 2.43 -13.37 -0.22
C ARG A 19 3.89 -13.28 0.20
N THR A 20 4.80 -13.90 -0.57
CA THR A 20 6.21 -13.97 -0.19
C THR A 20 6.82 -12.58 -0.08
N VAL A 21 6.58 -11.73 -1.08
CA VAL A 21 7.11 -10.36 -1.08
C VAL A 21 6.43 -9.53 0.02
N LEU A 22 5.13 -9.69 0.22
CA LEU A 22 4.42 -8.97 1.28
C LEU A 22 4.96 -9.34 2.66
N GLU A 23 5.26 -10.61 2.90
CA GLU A 23 5.85 -11.06 4.18
C GLU A 23 7.23 -10.42 4.41
N GLU A 24 8.01 -10.24 3.36
CA GLU A 24 9.34 -9.64 3.48
C GLU A 24 9.29 -8.13 3.69
N ILE A 25 8.43 -7.43 2.94
CA ILE A 25 8.48 -5.97 2.89
C ILE A 25 7.72 -5.31 4.05
N LEU A 26 6.69 -5.98 4.59
CA LEU A 26 5.96 -5.45 5.73
C LEU A 26 6.72 -5.75 7.02
N SER A 27 6.94 -4.71 7.83
CA SER A 27 7.55 -4.87 9.15
C SER A 27 6.65 -5.71 10.05
N GLU A 28 7.22 -6.43 11.01
CA GLU A 28 6.45 -7.24 11.96
C GLU A 28 5.43 -6.41 12.73
N ASP A 29 5.74 -5.15 13.01
CA ASP A 29 4.84 -4.24 13.71
C ASP A 29 4.07 -3.32 12.75
N PHE A 30 3.97 -3.68 11.48
CA PHE A 30 3.24 -2.91 10.48
C PHE A 30 1.80 -2.67 10.90
N ARG A 31 1.32 -1.45 10.63
CA ARG A 31 -0.07 -1.07 10.84
C ARG A 31 -0.62 -0.36 9.62
N PHE A 32 -1.76 -0.83 9.15
CA PHE A 32 -2.50 -0.20 8.06
C PHE A 32 -3.76 0.43 8.62
N THR A 33 -3.95 1.73 8.35
CA THR A 33 -5.23 2.39 8.62
C THR A 33 -6.01 2.43 7.32
N ASN A 34 -7.09 1.68 7.26
CA ASN A 34 -7.88 1.60 6.04
C ASN A 34 -8.89 2.75 5.93
N THR A 35 -9.57 2.80 4.79
CA THR A 35 -10.51 3.87 4.47
C THR A 35 -11.77 3.87 5.35
N ASN A 36 -11.97 2.82 6.13
CA ASN A 36 -13.06 2.71 7.10
C ASN A 36 -12.60 3.02 8.52
N ALA A 37 -11.43 3.65 8.67
CA ALA A 37 -10.82 4.03 9.94
C ALA A 37 -10.52 2.84 10.86
N ARG A 38 -10.22 1.68 10.28
CA ARG A 38 -9.84 0.49 11.02
C ARG A 38 -8.35 0.26 10.91
N PHE A 39 -7.76 -0.26 11.98
CA PHE A 39 -6.37 -0.69 11.99
C PHE A 39 -6.29 -2.17 11.60
N LEU A 40 -5.36 -2.49 10.70
CA LEU A 40 -5.04 -3.87 10.34
C LEU A 40 -3.57 -4.14 10.65
N SER A 41 -3.30 -5.29 11.23
CA SER A 41 -1.94 -5.79 11.44
C SER A 41 -1.35 -6.29 10.12
N LYS A 42 -0.06 -6.66 10.14
CA LYS A 42 0.60 -7.27 9.00
C LYS A 42 -0.18 -8.49 8.49
N SER A 43 -0.51 -9.42 9.37
CA SER A 43 -1.22 -10.65 8.96
C SER A 43 -2.61 -10.35 8.42
N GLU A 44 -3.33 -9.43 9.03
CA GLU A 44 -4.65 -9.01 8.57
C GLU A 44 -4.59 -8.35 7.21
N ARG A 45 -3.57 -7.48 6.99
CA ARG A 45 -3.37 -6.81 5.70
C ARG A 45 -3.08 -7.81 4.60
N ILE A 46 -2.17 -8.76 4.85
CA ILE A 46 -1.82 -9.78 3.86
C ILE A 46 -3.05 -10.63 3.52
N LYS A 47 -3.78 -11.06 4.53
CA LYS A 47 -5.01 -11.84 4.30
C LYS A 47 -6.00 -11.07 3.42
N ALA A 48 -6.22 -9.79 3.73
CA ALA A 48 -7.14 -8.95 2.96
C ALA A 48 -6.68 -8.81 1.50
N VAL A 49 -5.39 -8.61 1.27
CA VAL A 49 -4.85 -8.50 -0.09
C VAL A 49 -5.06 -9.80 -0.86
N LEU A 50 -4.76 -10.94 -0.25
CA LEU A 50 -4.86 -12.24 -0.92
C LEU A 50 -6.30 -12.61 -1.26
N GLU A 51 -7.26 -12.14 -0.49
CA GLU A 51 -8.67 -12.51 -0.66
C GLU A 51 -9.47 -11.53 -1.53
N ASN A 52 -8.91 -10.35 -1.86
CA ASN A 52 -9.68 -9.30 -2.51
C ASN A 52 -9.18 -9.02 -3.93
N PRO A 53 -9.98 -9.33 -4.98
CA PRO A 53 -9.57 -9.12 -6.36
C PRO A 53 -9.45 -7.66 -6.80
N VAL A 54 -9.94 -6.69 -6.02
CA VAL A 54 -9.84 -5.27 -6.41
C VAL A 54 -8.39 -4.81 -6.56
N PHE A 55 -7.44 -5.50 -5.91
CA PHE A 55 -6.02 -5.15 -6.03
C PHE A 55 -5.48 -5.33 -7.44
N GLU A 56 -6.12 -6.13 -8.28
CA GLU A 56 -5.69 -6.32 -9.66
C GLU A 56 -5.82 -5.05 -10.49
N SER A 57 -6.74 -4.17 -10.13
CA SER A 57 -6.96 -2.90 -10.84
C SER A 57 -6.25 -1.71 -10.19
N LEU A 58 -5.56 -1.94 -9.08
CA LEU A 58 -4.93 -0.87 -8.32
C LEU A 58 -3.82 -0.20 -9.11
N GLN A 59 -3.86 1.14 -9.17
CA GLN A 59 -2.84 1.95 -9.82
C GLN A 59 -2.47 3.11 -8.90
N TYR A 60 -1.15 3.38 -8.82
CA TYR A 60 -0.63 4.54 -8.09
C TYR A 60 0.01 5.51 -9.06
N ARG A 61 -0.12 6.81 -8.76
CA ARG A 61 0.46 7.89 -9.57
C ARG A 61 0.83 9.08 -8.69
N ASN A 62 1.61 10.00 -9.28
CA ASN A 62 2.05 11.22 -8.59
C ASN A 62 2.73 10.90 -7.27
N VAL A 63 3.66 9.94 -7.32
CA VAL A 63 4.36 9.43 -6.15
C VAL A 63 5.46 10.43 -5.75
N GLU A 64 5.46 10.80 -4.48
CA GLU A 64 6.41 11.74 -3.93
C GLU A 64 7.20 11.07 -2.81
N TYR A 65 8.52 11.11 -2.90
CA TYR A 65 9.42 10.46 -1.94
C TYR A 65 10.09 11.50 -1.06
N ARG A 66 10.06 11.29 0.26
CA ARG A 66 10.71 12.14 1.25
C ARG A 66 11.65 11.29 2.10
N PRO A 67 12.89 11.03 1.62
CA PRO A 67 13.82 10.18 2.39
C PRO A 67 14.51 10.97 3.50
N PHE A 68 14.73 10.28 4.61
CA PHE A 68 15.55 10.70 5.73
C PHE A 68 16.66 9.65 5.90
N THR A 69 17.45 9.73 6.98
CA THR A 69 18.57 8.79 7.15
C THR A 69 18.10 7.33 7.25
N ASP A 70 17.19 7.05 8.18
CA ASP A 70 16.73 5.69 8.47
C ASP A 70 15.24 5.51 8.31
N SER A 71 14.58 6.50 7.73
CA SER A 71 13.14 6.45 7.46
C SER A 71 12.83 7.20 6.18
N ALA A 72 11.64 6.98 5.64
CA ALA A 72 11.17 7.71 4.48
C ALA A 72 9.65 7.78 4.49
N LEU A 73 9.14 8.91 4.04
CA LEU A 73 7.72 9.09 3.77
C LEU A 73 7.50 8.98 2.28
N VAL A 74 6.42 8.34 1.88
CA VAL A 74 5.98 8.29 0.48
C VAL A 74 4.53 8.70 0.44
N PHE A 75 4.22 9.65 -0.43
CA PHE A 75 2.86 10.11 -0.66
C PHE A 75 2.46 9.74 -2.08
N ALA A 76 1.25 9.24 -2.27
CA ALA A 76 0.81 8.83 -3.59
C ALA A 76 -0.70 8.98 -3.73
N GLU A 77 -1.13 9.17 -4.97
CA GLU A 77 -2.54 9.04 -5.34
C GLU A 77 -2.77 7.64 -5.86
N PHE A 78 -3.97 7.10 -5.60
CA PHE A 78 -4.31 5.79 -6.13
C PHE A 78 -5.71 5.79 -6.70
N GLN A 79 -5.97 4.80 -7.56
CA GLN A 79 -7.31 4.48 -8.01
C GLN A 79 -7.45 2.98 -8.15
N TYR A 80 -8.65 2.48 -7.98
CA TYR A 80 -8.98 1.09 -8.25
C TYR A 80 -10.47 0.96 -8.55
N ARG A 81 -10.84 -0.12 -9.26
CA ARG A 81 -12.23 -0.44 -9.48
C ARG A 81 -12.72 -1.32 -8.35
N GLY A 82 -13.94 -1.04 -7.87
CA GLY A 82 -14.61 -1.89 -6.90
C GLY A 82 -15.09 -3.18 -7.54
N LEU A 83 -15.87 -3.94 -6.78
CA LEU A 83 -16.43 -5.21 -7.24
C LEU A 83 -17.46 -5.02 -8.35
N GLU A 84 -18.16 -3.88 -8.34
CA GLU A 84 -19.07 -3.51 -9.43
C GLU A 84 -18.28 -2.76 -10.50
N PRO A 85 -18.47 -3.06 -11.79
CA PRO A 85 -17.69 -2.44 -12.88
C PRO A 85 -17.76 -0.90 -12.91
N THR A 86 -18.85 -0.31 -12.44
CA THR A 86 -19.02 1.14 -12.43
C THR A 86 -18.48 1.82 -11.18
N MET A 87 -18.04 1.04 -10.19
CA MET A 87 -17.51 1.60 -8.95
C MET A 87 -16.02 1.94 -9.15
N LEU A 88 -15.71 3.22 -9.08
CA LEU A 88 -14.34 3.71 -9.20
C LEU A 88 -14.00 4.50 -7.94
N PHE A 89 -12.87 4.16 -7.33
CA PHE A 89 -12.39 4.81 -6.12
C PHE A 89 -11.10 5.57 -6.41
N PHE A 90 -11.03 6.79 -5.89
CA PHE A 90 -9.81 7.61 -5.90
C PHE A 90 -9.42 7.88 -4.47
N GLY A 91 -8.13 7.85 -4.20
CA GLY A 91 -7.66 8.10 -2.85
C GLY A 91 -6.24 8.60 -2.79
N ARG A 92 -5.81 8.78 -1.55
CA ARG A 92 -4.44 9.18 -1.25
C ARG A 92 -3.89 8.25 -0.19
N SER A 93 -2.61 7.90 -0.35
CA SER A 93 -1.92 7.03 0.60
C SER A 93 -0.71 7.74 1.15
N THR A 94 -0.48 7.55 2.44
CA THR A 94 0.77 7.92 3.10
C THR A 94 1.43 6.64 3.57
N PHE A 95 2.71 6.47 3.21
CA PHE A 95 3.50 5.29 3.57
C PHE A 95 4.67 5.74 4.42
N VAL A 96 4.96 4.99 5.48
CA VAL A 96 6.14 5.23 6.31
C VAL A 96 7.04 4.00 6.19
N PHE A 97 8.22 4.19 5.64
CA PHE A 97 9.26 3.15 5.55
C PHE A 97 10.33 3.41 6.60
N ALA A 98 10.86 2.36 7.16
CA ALA A 98 12.00 2.41 8.07
C ALA A 98 13.07 1.41 7.61
N LYS A 99 14.34 1.78 7.83
CA LYS A 99 15.46 0.89 7.55
C LYS A 99 15.64 -0.05 8.74
N GLN A 100 15.47 -1.33 8.49
CA GLN A 100 15.60 -2.38 9.50
C GLN A 100 16.57 -3.42 8.96
N ALA A 101 17.66 -3.67 9.66
CA ALA A 101 18.72 -4.58 9.22
C ALA A 101 19.19 -4.27 7.78
N GLU A 102 19.39 -2.99 7.48
CA GLU A 102 19.84 -2.49 6.17
C GLU A 102 18.82 -2.65 5.05
N GLN A 103 17.56 -2.98 5.38
CA GLN A 103 16.49 -3.11 4.39
C GLN A 103 15.36 -2.13 4.70
N TRP A 104 14.80 -1.56 3.64
CA TRP A 104 13.62 -0.73 3.77
C TRP A 104 12.39 -1.61 3.98
N ARG A 105 11.70 -1.42 5.11
CA ARG A 105 10.45 -2.12 5.40
C ARG A 105 9.34 -1.12 5.62
N LEU A 106 8.13 -1.48 5.20
CA LEU A 106 6.96 -0.63 5.40
C LEU A 106 6.46 -0.84 6.83
N VAL A 107 6.42 0.25 7.61
CA VAL A 107 5.99 0.19 9.01
C VAL A 107 4.58 0.73 9.22
N ALA A 108 4.10 1.60 8.33
CA ALA A 108 2.75 2.12 8.43
C ALA A 108 2.25 2.57 7.05
N GLN A 109 0.95 2.44 6.85
CA GLN A 109 0.27 2.98 5.67
C GLN A 109 -1.10 3.48 6.10
N HIS A 110 -1.48 4.63 5.60
CA HIS A 110 -2.80 5.23 5.84
C HIS A 110 -3.42 5.59 4.49
N ASN A 111 -4.63 5.11 4.25
CA ASN A 111 -5.37 5.42 3.04
C ASN A 111 -6.64 6.19 3.37
N SER A 112 -6.98 7.14 2.50
CA SER A 112 -8.30 7.72 2.43
C SER A 112 -8.79 7.63 0.99
N HIS A 113 -10.10 7.55 0.79
CA HIS A 113 -10.64 7.50 -0.56
C HIS A 113 -12.04 8.11 -0.64
N VAL A 114 -12.43 8.41 -1.86
CA VAL A 114 -13.81 8.74 -2.21
C VAL A 114 -14.23 7.85 -3.36
N GLN A 115 -15.50 7.49 -3.39
CA GLN A 115 -16.08 6.80 -4.54
C GLN A 115 -16.57 7.85 -5.53
N VAL A 116 -16.26 7.63 -6.81
CA VAL A 116 -16.78 8.45 -7.89
C VAL A 116 -17.48 7.54 -8.88
N ASP A 117 -18.53 8.06 -9.51
CA ASP A 117 -19.22 7.29 -10.54
C ASP A 117 -18.31 7.19 -11.75
N GLY A 118 -17.92 5.94 -12.07
CA GLY A 118 -16.99 5.67 -13.16
C GLY A 118 -17.68 5.56 -14.50
N GLY A 119 -18.53 6.53 -14.78
CA GLY A 119 -19.38 6.55 -15.97
C GLY A 119 -18.78 6.11 -17.27
#